data_e3a3403f65379886729ceb7eaa9bce83
#
_entry.id   e3a3403f65379886729ceb7eaa9bce83
#
_cell.length_a   1.000
_cell.length_b   1.000
_cell.length_c   1.000
_cell.angle_alpha   90.00
_cell.angle_beta   90.00
_cell.angle_gamma   90.00
#
_symmetry.space_group_name_H-M   'P 1'
#
loop_
_entity.id
_entity.type
_entity.pdbx_description
1 polymer ?
#
loop_
_entity_poly.entity_id
_entity_poly.type
_entity_poly.pdbx_seq_one_letter_code
_entity_poly.pdbx_strand_id
1 'polypeptide(L)'
;MSAARGEILGRIAAAPRGSASPGAVVREYRRTGTLDAESRIALFRERAGEYRADVQRVDDVAGAIAAACRTRGARRLAIPAGLPTSWRPRDLELVVDAELTPHELDGLDGVVTGCTVAIAETGTIILTAAAAEGRRALTLVPDLHVCVVEERQVVELIPEAFAALAADAWRPITLVSGPSATSDIELSRVEGVHGPRDLVILVVA
;
A
#
# COMPACT_ATOMS: atom_id res chain seq x y z
N MET A 1 12.23 39.99 18.24
CA MET A 1 12.82 38.83 17.52
C MET A 1 13.86 38.21 18.43
N SER A 2 13.83 36.87 18.64
CA SER A 2 14.66 36.16 19.62
C SER A 2 16.14 36.22 19.20
N ALA A 3 17.05 36.48 20.17
CA ALA A 3 18.49 36.47 19.97
C ALA A 3 19.00 35.17 19.34
N ALA A 4 18.39 34.03 19.69
CA ALA A 4 18.69 32.72 19.10
C ALA A 4 18.45 32.65 17.58
N ARG A 5 17.40 33.32 17.06
CA ARG A 5 17.18 33.39 15.60
C ARG A 5 18.30 34.14 14.90
N GLY A 6 18.76 35.25 15.48
CA GLY A 6 19.86 36.04 14.93
C GLY A 6 21.17 35.23 14.91
N GLU A 7 21.46 34.48 15.94
CA GLU A 7 22.64 33.62 16.03
C GLU A 7 22.61 32.48 15.00
N ILE A 8 21.47 31.78 14.85
CA ILE A 8 21.31 30.69 13.87
C ILE A 8 21.48 31.22 12.44
N LEU A 9 20.81 32.33 12.11
CA LEU A 9 20.94 32.94 10.78
C LEU A 9 22.37 33.47 10.53
N GLY A 10 23.05 33.97 11.56
CA GLY A 10 24.46 34.36 11.45
C GLY A 10 25.37 33.18 11.16
N ARG A 11 25.19 32.05 11.82
CA ARG A 11 25.94 30.80 11.55
C ARG A 11 25.69 30.27 10.12
N ILE A 12 24.44 30.32 9.65
CA ILE A 12 24.11 29.93 8.27
C ILE A 12 24.76 30.88 7.25
N ALA A 13 24.75 32.18 7.52
CA ALA A 13 25.37 33.16 6.64
C ALA A 13 26.91 33.06 6.60
N ALA A 14 27.52 32.66 7.72
CA ALA A 14 28.96 32.44 7.86
C ALA A 14 29.46 31.10 7.35
N ALA A 15 28.52 30.13 7.05
CA ALA A 15 28.89 28.85 6.50
C ALA A 15 29.64 29.04 5.15
N PRO A 16 30.66 28.23 4.85
CA PRO A 16 31.53 28.43 3.68
C PRO A 16 30.70 28.48 2.38
N ARG A 17 30.64 29.66 1.78
CA ARG A 17 30.11 29.85 0.44
C ARG A 17 31.23 29.51 -0.55
N GLY A 18 31.38 28.29 -0.90
CA GLY A 18 32.43 27.92 -1.84
C GLY A 18 32.96 26.51 -1.76
N SER A 19 32.21 25.59 -1.22
CA SER A 19 32.47 24.19 -1.57
C SER A 19 32.31 24.06 -3.09
N ALA A 20 33.31 23.44 -3.74
CA ALA A 20 33.22 23.10 -5.16
C ALA A 20 31.84 22.50 -5.42
N SER A 21 31.19 22.94 -6.51
CA SER A 21 29.92 22.35 -6.94
C SER A 21 30.08 20.86 -6.90
N PRO A 22 29.22 20.12 -6.17
CA PRO A 22 29.34 18.67 -6.14
C PRO A 22 29.33 18.20 -7.61
N GLY A 23 30.30 17.33 -7.95
CA GLY A 23 30.35 16.75 -9.29
C GLY A 23 29.00 16.15 -9.66
N ALA A 24 28.75 15.96 -10.94
CA ALA A 24 27.50 15.34 -11.41
C ALA A 24 27.26 14.05 -10.64
N VAL A 25 26.13 13.97 -9.94
CA VAL A 25 25.73 12.74 -9.25
C VAL A 25 25.40 11.70 -10.32
N VAL A 26 26.14 10.59 -10.32
CA VAL A 26 25.86 9.46 -11.21
C VAL A 26 24.48 8.92 -10.86
N ARG A 27 23.59 8.85 -11.85
CA ARG A 27 22.20 8.40 -11.71
C ARG A 27 21.90 7.17 -12.59
N GLU A 28 22.84 6.25 -12.62
CA GLU A 28 22.72 5.00 -13.38
C GLU A 28 21.96 3.93 -12.58
N TYR A 29 20.69 4.22 -12.29
CA TYR A 29 19.80 3.26 -11.64
C TYR A 29 19.21 2.29 -12.66
N ARG A 30 18.94 1.05 -12.23
CA ARG A 30 18.05 0.16 -12.98
C ARG A 30 16.66 0.81 -13.08
N ARG A 31 16.16 1.00 -14.28
CA ARG A 31 14.87 1.65 -14.53
C ARG A 31 13.82 0.70 -15.06
N THR A 32 14.24 -0.45 -15.59
CA THR A 32 13.40 -1.45 -16.22
C THR A 32 13.80 -2.81 -15.70
N GLY A 33 12.80 -3.61 -15.31
CA GLY A 33 12.97 -4.98 -14.90
C GLY A 33 13.28 -5.91 -16.06
N THR A 34 13.68 -7.13 -15.73
CA THR A 34 14.06 -8.17 -16.71
C THR A 34 13.31 -9.48 -16.49
N LEU A 35 12.54 -9.60 -15.43
CA LEU A 35 11.78 -10.79 -15.09
C LEU A 35 10.58 -10.96 -16.04
N ASP A 36 10.28 -12.19 -16.41
CA ASP A 36 9.01 -12.54 -17.02
C ASP A 36 7.84 -12.40 -16.04
N ALA A 37 6.61 -12.51 -16.52
CA ALA A 37 5.42 -12.28 -15.71
C ALA A 37 5.34 -13.27 -14.54
N GLU A 38 5.62 -14.55 -14.76
CA GLU A 38 5.53 -15.58 -13.72
C GLU A 38 6.58 -15.37 -12.61
N SER A 39 7.84 -15.12 -13.01
CA SER A 39 8.93 -14.84 -12.09
C SER A 39 8.69 -13.57 -11.27
N ARG A 40 8.10 -12.54 -11.90
CA ARG A 40 7.75 -11.29 -11.24
C ARG A 40 6.66 -11.47 -10.17
N ILE A 41 5.61 -12.27 -10.48
CA ILE A 41 4.56 -12.60 -9.53
C ILE A 41 5.11 -13.47 -8.39
N ALA A 42 5.97 -14.45 -8.70
CA ALA A 42 6.61 -15.27 -7.68
C ALA A 42 7.45 -14.43 -6.72
N LEU A 43 8.25 -13.49 -7.23
CA LEU A 43 9.03 -12.56 -6.42
C LEU A 43 8.12 -11.66 -5.58
N PHE A 44 7.05 -11.12 -6.14
CA PHE A 44 6.10 -10.30 -5.40
C PHE A 44 5.51 -11.05 -4.20
N ARG A 45 5.09 -12.31 -4.42
CA ARG A 45 4.53 -13.15 -3.35
C ARG A 45 5.54 -13.44 -2.25
N GLU A 46 6.79 -13.75 -2.62
CA GLU A 46 7.89 -13.97 -1.68
C GLU A 46 8.11 -12.72 -0.82
N ARG A 47 8.33 -11.57 -1.45
CA ARG A 47 8.64 -10.33 -0.75
C ARG A 47 7.51 -9.80 0.13
N ALA A 48 6.28 -9.86 -0.35
CA ALA A 48 5.13 -9.46 0.47
C ALA A 48 4.92 -10.42 1.66
N GLY A 49 5.18 -11.72 1.46
CA GLY A 49 5.15 -12.73 2.53
C GLY A 49 6.20 -12.51 3.62
N GLU A 50 7.40 -12.02 3.28
CA GLU A 50 8.43 -11.64 4.26
C GLU A 50 7.94 -10.56 5.24
N TYR A 51 7.04 -9.69 4.78
CA TYR A 51 6.36 -8.68 5.60
C TYR A 51 5.07 -9.19 6.24
N ARG A 52 4.82 -10.52 6.25
CA ARG A 52 3.65 -11.17 6.85
C ARG A 52 2.31 -10.90 6.14
N ALA A 53 2.32 -10.44 4.89
CA ALA A 53 1.11 -10.45 4.09
C ALA A 53 0.76 -11.90 3.70
N ASP A 54 -0.53 -12.26 3.76
CA ASP A 54 -1.03 -13.53 3.21
C ASP A 54 -1.30 -13.33 1.72
N VAL A 55 -0.44 -13.89 0.85
CA VAL A 55 -0.51 -13.68 -0.58
C VAL A 55 -0.94 -14.93 -1.32
N GLN A 56 -2.08 -14.86 -1.98
CA GLN A 56 -2.69 -15.98 -2.70
C GLN A 56 -2.89 -15.63 -4.18
N ARG A 57 -2.61 -16.57 -5.10
CA ARG A 57 -3.00 -16.47 -6.50
C ARG A 57 -4.34 -17.17 -6.69
N VAL A 58 -5.32 -16.51 -7.28
CA VAL A 58 -6.71 -16.95 -7.30
C VAL A 58 -7.36 -16.74 -8.65
N ASP A 59 -8.30 -17.61 -9.00
CA ASP A 59 -9.12 -17.47 -10.21
C ASP A 59 -10.52 -16.91 -9.88
N ASP A 60 -11.04 -17.23 -8.66
CA ASP A 60 -12.31 -16.73 -8.14
C ASP A 60 -12.06 -15.73 -7.01
N VAL A 61 -12.08 -14.46 -7.35
CA VAL A 61 -11.84 -13.35 -6.40
C VAL A 61 -12.90 -13.32 -5.29
N ALA A 62 -14.18 -13.42 -5.65
CA ALA A 62 -15.26 -13.34 -4.66
C ALA A 62 -15.21 -14.51 -3.67
N GLY A 63 -14.98 -15.74 -4.16
CA GLY A 63 -14.80 -16.91 -3.32
C GLY A 63 -13.57 -16.82 -2.42
N ALA A 64 -12.45 -16.27 -2.95
CA ALA A 64 -11.22 -16.08 -2.17
C ALA A 64 -11.38 -15.02 -1.06
N ILE A 65 -12.05 -13.89 -1.35
CA ILE A 65 -12.41 -12.89 -0.32
C ILE A 65 -13.25 -13.54 0.78
N ALA A 66 -14.31 -14.29 0.40
CA ALA A 66 -15.15 -14.99 1.39
C ALA A 66 -14.36 -16.00 2.23
N ALA A 67 -13.42 -16.72 1.63
CA ALA A 67 -12.57 -17.67 2.34
C ALA A 67 -11.61 -16.96 3.32
N ALA A 68 -10.94 -15.90 2.88
CA ALA A 68 -10.05 -15.10 3.70
C ALA A 68 -10.77 -14.50 4.91
N CYS A 69 -12.00 -14.02 4.72
CA CYS A 69 -12.85 -13.48 5.78
C CYS A 69 -13.30 -14.55 6.77
N ARG A 70 -13.75 -15.72 6.28
CA ARG A 70 -14.14 -16.84 7.16
C ARG A 70 -13.01 -17.27 8.09
N THR A 71 -11.79 -17.38 7.57
CA THR A 71 -10.62 -17.78 8.36
C THR A 71 -10.33 -16.79 9.49
N ARG A 72 -10.72 -15.54 9.33
CA ARG A 72 -10.49 -14.44 10.29
C ARG A 72 -11.73 -14.04 11.09
N GLY A 73 -12.85 -14.73 10.88
CA GLY A 73 -14.12 -14.46 11.54
C GLY A 73 -14.79 -13.15 11.07
N ALA A 74 -14.31 -12.53 9.99
CA ALA A 74 -14.84 -11.31 9.42
C ALA A 74 -16.14 -11.57 8.65
N ARG A 75 -17.14 -10.71 8.84
CA ARG A 75 -18.48 -10.82 8.22
C ARG A 75 -18.95 -9.52 7.59
N ARG A 76 -18.49 -8.37 8.09
CA ARG A 76 -18.91 -7.03 7.67
C ARG A 76 -17.71 -6.26 7.14
N LEU A 77 -17.72 -5.95 5.86
CA LEU A 77 -16.57 -5.31 5.20
C LEU A 77 -16.96 -3.97 4.58
N ALA A 78 -16.11 -2.97 4.76
CA ALA A 78 -16.18 -1.77 3.96
C ALA A 78 -15.71 -2.06 2.53
N ILE A 79 -16.36 -1.44 1.56
CA ILE A 79 -15.92 -1.46 0.16
C ILE A 79 -15.99 -0.06 -0.44
N PRO A 80 -15.07 0.31 -1.32
CA PRO A 80 -15.21 1.52 -2.13
C PRO A 80 -16.36 1.36 -3.13
N ALA A 81 -17.01 2.46 -3.50
CA ALA A 81 -18.14 2.45 -4.44
C ALA A 81 -17.76 1.85 -5.80
N GLY A 82 -16.51 2.06 -6.24
CA GLY A 82 -15.99 1.54 -7.50
C GLY A 82 -15.44 0.12 -7.46
N LEU A 83 -15.63 -0.63 -6.36
CA LEU A 83 -15.22 -2.04 -6.32
C LEU A 83 -16.00 -2.86 -7.36
N PRO A 84 -15.34 -3.63 -8.25
CA PRO A 84 -16.01 -4.46 -9.25
C PRO A 84 -17.06 -5.38 -8.63
N THR A 85 -18.23 -5.46 -9.26
CA THR A 85 -19.32 -6.31 -8.76
C THR A 85 -18.94 -7.80 -8.77
N SER A 86 -18.11 -8.23 -9.71
CA SER A 86 -17.58 -9.60 -9.80
C SER A 86 -16.69 -9.99 -8.61
N TRP A 87 -16.14 -9.03 -7.89
CA TRP A 87 -15.32 -9.27 -6.70
C TRP A 87 -16.11 -9.34 -5.40
N ARG A 88 -17.42 -9.06 -5.45
CA ARG A 88 -18.27 -8.96 -4.26
C ARG A 88 -18.82 -10.32 -3.83
N PRO A 89 -18.40 -10.87 -2.67
CA PRO A 89 -19.00 -12.09 -2.11
C PRO A 89 -20.48 -11.87 -1.81
N ARG A 90 -21.28 -12.94 -1.96
CA ARG A 90 -22.74 -12.90 -1.67
C ARG A 90 -23.07 -13.24 -0.23
N ASP A 91 -22.17 -13.88 0.48
CA ASP A 91 -22.33 -14.41 1.83
C ASP A 91 -21.74 -13.50 2.92
N LEU A 92 -21.29 -12.29 2.54
CA LEU A 92 -20.79 -11.28 3.44
C LEU A 92 -21.61 -10.00 3.37
N GLU A 93 -21.70 -9.28 4.47
CA GLU A 93 -22.28 -7.94 4.51
C GLU A 93 -21.26 -6.92 3.97
N LEU A 94 -21.56 -6.29 2.84
CA LEU A 94 -20.71 -5.31 2.21
C LEU A 94 -21.30 -3.90 2.40
N VAL A 95 -20.57 -3.05 3.10
CA VAL A 95 -20.94 -1.67 3.37
C VAL A 95 -20.17 -0.74 2.43
N VAL A 96 -20.87 -0.10 1.52
CA VAL A 96 -20.26 0.86 0.60
C VAL A 96 -19.85 2.12 1.36
N ASP A 97 -18.60 2.55 1.20
CA ASP A 97 -18.13 3.80 1.79
C ASP A 97 -18.80 5.02 1.11
N ALA A 98 -19.76 5.60 1.81
CA ALA A 98 -20.39 6.87 1.49
C ALA A 98 -19.99 7.91 2.56
N GLU A 99 -18.68 8.11 2.75
CA GLU A 99 -18.09 8.97 3.79
C GLU A 99 -18.34 8.47 5.22
N LEU A 100 -18.25 7.14 5.43
CA LEU A 100 -18.34 6.54 6.76
C LEU A 100 -17.38 7.24 7.72
N THR A 101 -17.86 7.55 8.92
CA THR A 101 -17.04 8.13 9.98
C THR A 101 -15.96 7.13 10.44
N PRO A 102 -14.87 7.57 11.08
CA PRO A 102 -13.89 6.65 11.66
C PRO A 102 -14.51 5.63 12.62
N HIS A 103 -15.51 6.03 13.40
CA HIS A 103 -16.21 5.14 14.33
C HIS A 103 -17.06 4.07 13.60
N GLU A 104 -17.70 4.43 12.49
CA GLU A 104 -18.42 3.45 11.67
C GLU A 104 -17.48 2.47 10.99
N LEU A 105 -16.31 2.95 10.53
CA LEU A 105 -15.26 2.08 9.96
C LEU A 105 -14.66 1.14 11.00
N ASP A 106 -14.43 1.61 12.22
CA ASP A 106 -13.93 0.81 13.35
C ASP A 106 -14.91 -0.29 13.76
N GLY A 107 -16.20 -0.09 13.52
CA GLY A 107 -17.25 -1.09 13.72
C GLY A 107 -17.35 -2.15 12.62
N LEU A 108 -16.50 -2.13 11.59
CA LEU A 108 -16.43 -3.11 10.52
C LEU A 108 -15.22 -4.02 10.69
N ASP A 109 -15.35 -5.28 10.30
CA ASP A 109 -14.30 -6.29 10.49
C ASP A 109 -13.12 -6.09 9.53
N GLY A 110 -13.33 -5.42 8.39
CA GLY A 110 -12.29 -5.23 7.40
C GLY A 110 -12.71 -4.38 6.20
N VAL A 111 -11.83 -4.32 5.22
CA VAL A 111 -12.04 -3.62 3.95
C VAL A 111 -11.57 -4.48 2.78
N VAL A 112 -12.27 -4.35 1.65
CA VAL A 112 -11.80 -4.90 0.36
C VAL A 112 -11.50 -3.75 -0.59
N THR A 113 -10.31 -3.79 -1.21
CA THR A 113 -9.91 -2.81 -2.24
C THR A 113 -9.21 -3.48 -3.41
N GLY A 114 -9.07 -2.76 -4.51
CA GLY A 114 -8.03 -3.01 -5.50
C GLY A 114 -6.75 -2.26 -5.14
N CYS A 115 -5.80 -2.22 -6.08
CA CYS A 115 -4.63 -1.35 -6.04
C CYS A 115 -4.38 -0.73 -7.41
N THR A 116 -3.54 0.29 -7.47
CA THR A 116 -3.11 0.90 -8.75
C THR A 116 -1.93 0.13 -9.35
N VAL A 117 -0.92 -0.19 -8.55
CA VAL A 117 0.28 -0.92 -8.96
C VAL A 117 0.88 -1.67 -7.79
N ALA A 118 1.55 -2.79 -8.06
CA ALA A 118 2.31 -3.56 -7.08
C ALA A 118 3.76 -3.70 -7.53
N ILE A 119 4.71 -3.75 -6.60
CA ILE A 119 6.15 -3.78 -6.85
C ILE A 119 6.71 -5.12 -6.35
N ALA A 120 7.24 -5.92 -7.27
CA ALA A 120 7.75 -7.25 -6.93
C ALA A 120 9.00 -7.18 -6.05
N GLU A 121 9.96 -6.32 -6.37
CA GLU A 121 11.24 -6.20 -5.64
C GLU A 121 11.06 -5.92 -4.14
N THR A 122 9.99 -5.24 -3.76
CA THR A 122 9.74 -4.81 -2.37
C THR A 122 8.50 -5.41 -1.73
N GLY A 123 7.70 -6.20 -2.48
CA GLY A 123 6.42 -6.73 -1.97
C GLY A 123 5.42 -5.63 -1.60
N THR A 124 5.47 -4.49 -2.28
CA THR A 124 4.69 -3.30 -1.95
C THR A 124 3.49 -3.17 -2.87
N ILE A 125 2.31 -2.85 -2.33
CA ILE A 125 1.16 -2.39 -3.10
C ILE A 125 1.04 -0.86 -2.98
N ILE A 126 0.60 -0.20 -4.05
CA ILE A 126 0.42 1.25 -4.09
C ILE A 126 -1.04 1.58 -4.35
N LEU A 127 -1.58 2.43 -3.50
CA LEU A 127 -2.94 2.95 -3.56
C LEU A 127 -2.89 4.45 -3.88
N THR A 128 -3.78 4.91 -4.76
CA THR A 128 -3.87 6.31 -5.22
C THR A 128 -5.25 6.92 -4.95
N ALA A 129 -6.04 6.30 -4.09
CA ALA A 129 -7.44 6.63 -3.89
C ALA A 129 -8.25 6.56 -5.21
N ALA A 130 -7.95 5.60 -6.07
CA ALA A 130 -8.71 5.31 -7.28
C ALA A 130 -10.10 4.72 -6.92
N ALA A 131 -10.98 4.61 -7.91
CA ALA A 131 -12.37 4.22 -7.69
C ALA A 131 -12.52 2.87 -6.94
N ALA A 132 -11.67 1.88 -7.25
CA ALA A 132 -11.67 0.58 -6.60
C ALA A 132 -10.85 0.53 -5.29
N GLU A 133 -10.19 1.62 -4.91
CA GLU A 133 -9.35 1.72 -3.70
C GLU A 133 -10.03 2.51 -2.60
N GLY A 134 -10.79 3.54 -2.99
CA GLY A 134 -11.47 4.45 -2.08
C GLY A 134 -10.50 5.38 -1.34
N ARG A 135 -11.03 6.13 -0.38
CA ARG A 135 -10.26 7.09 0.42
C ARG A 135 -9.35 6.40 1.45
N ARG A 136 -8.30 7.10 1.87
CA ARG A 136 -7.28 6.55 2.80
C ARG A 136 -7.86 5.99 4.11
N ALA A 137 -8.96 6.55 4.63
CA ALA A 137 -9.58 6.08 5.87
C ALA A 137 -9.99 4.59 5.80
N LEU A 138 -10.44 4.11 4.62
CA LEU A 138 -10.83 2.72 4.40
C LEU A 138 -9.69 1.74 4.71
N THR A 139 -8.47 2.07 4.33
CA THR A 139 -7.30 1.20 4.49
C THR A 139 -6.44 1.59 5.70
N LEU A 140 -6.97 2.43 6.59
CA LEU A 140 -6.30 2.88 7.80
C LEU A 140 -6.99 2.39 9.07
N VAL A 141 -8.32 2.35 9.10
CA VAL A 141 -9.10 2.12 10.32
C VAL A 141 -9.43 0.63 10.53
N PRO A 142 -10.01 -0.12 9.57
CA PRO A 142 -10.36 -1.53 9.79
C PRO A 142 -9.13 -2.42 10.01
N ASP A 143 -9.29 -3.46 10.84
CA ASP A 143 -8.20 -4.37 11.22
C ASP A 143 -7.77 -5.34 10.10
N LEU A 144 -8.67 -5.69 9.19
CA LEU A 144 -8.38 -6.55 8.03
C LEU A 144 -8.42 -5.74 6.73
N HIS A 145 -7.38 -5.86 5.91
CA HIS A 145 -7.37 -5.37 4.54
C HIS A 145 -7.20 -6.54 3.56
N VAL A 146 -8.20 -6.77 2.71
CA VAL A 146 -8.11 -7.68 1.57
C VAL A 146 -7.91 -6.83 0.31
N CYS A 147 -6.73 -6.93 -0.29
CA CYS A 147 -6.37 -6.19 -1.48
C CYS A 147 -6.31 -7.11 -2.70
N VAL A 148 -7.07 -6.80 -3.75
CA VAL A 148 -7.03 -7.51 -5.02
C VAL A 148 -6.02 -6.84 -5.94
N VAL A 149 -5.08 -7.63 -6.46
CA VAL A 149 -4.01 -7.21 -7.37
C VAL A 149 -4.13 -8.00 -8.67
N GLU A 150 -4.37 -7.32 -9.79
CA GLU A 150 -4.32 -7.97 -11.09
C GLU A 150 -2.86 -8.20 -11.51
N GLU A 151 -2.55 -9.34 -12.11
CA GLU A 151 -1.17 -9.70 -12.51
C GLU A 151 -0.51 -8.62 -13.38
N ARG A 152 -1.29 -7.95 -14.24
CA ARG A 152 -0.82 -6.84 -15.08
C ARG A 152 -0.39 -5.58 -14.29
N GLN A 153 -0.82 -5.44 -13.02
CA GLN A 153 -0.45 -4.34 -12.14
C GLN A 153 0.88 -4.59 -11.41
N VAL A 154 1.42 -5.82 -11.48
CA VAL A 154 2.69 -6.15 -10.84
C VAL A 154 3.84 -5.73 -11.74
N VAL A 155 4.63 -4.77 -11.31
CA VAL A 155 5.90 -4.36 -11.96
C VAL A 155 7.09 -4.89 -11.16
N GLU A 156 8.27 -4.98 -11.79
CA GLU A 156 9.45 -5.51 -11.09
C GLU A 156 10.05 -4.49 -10.12
N LEU A 157 10.25 -3.25 -10.60
CA LEU A 157 11.07 -2.24 -9.92
C LEU A 157 10.27 -1.00 -9.50
N ILE A 158 10.77 -0.33 -8.46
CA ILE A 158 10.22 0.96 -7.98
C ILE A 158 10.12 2.02 -9.11
N PRO A 159 11.15 2.23 -9.97
CA PRO A 159 11.04 3.21 -11.06
C PRO A 159 9.91 2.92 -12.05
N GLU A 160 9.59 1.64 -12.31
CA GLU A 160 8.48 1.27 -13.18
C GLU A 160 7.13 1.64 -12.54
N ALA A 161 6.98 1.42 -11.23
CA ALA A 161 5.79 1.81 -10.51
C ALA A 161 5.57 3.33 -10.55
N PHE A 162 6.60 4.12 -10.29
CA PHE A 162 6.50 5.58 -10.39
C PHE A 162 6.25 6.07 -11.82
N ALA A 163 6.76 5.38 -12.84
CA ALA A 163 6.42 5.68 -14.22
C ALA A 163 4.94 5.41 -14.52
N ALA A 164 4.39 4.32 -14.00
CA ALA A 164 2.95 4.01 -14.12
C ALA A 164 2.06 5.03 -13.39
N LEU A 165 2.55 5.61 -12.29
CA LEU A 165 1.83 6.62 -11.51
C LEU A 165 1.92 8.04 -12.09
N ALA A 166 2.75 8.29 -13.10
CA ALA A 166 3.01 9.64 -13.60
C ALA A 166 1.75 10.39 -14.03
N ALA A 167 0.76 9.71 -14.60
CA ALA A 167 -0.52 10.31 -15.01
C ALA A 167 -1.40 10.71 -13.80
N ASP A 168 -1.23 10.05 -12.66
CA ASP A 168 -2.01 10.23 -11.43
C ASP A 168 -1.18 10.92 -10.32
N ALA A 169 -0.06 11.54 -10.64
CA ALA A 169 0.88 12.14 -9.68
C ALA A 169 0.27 13.22 -8.78
N TRP A 170 -0.91 13.74 -9.11
CA TRP A 170 -1.69 14.69 -8.30
C TRP A 170 -2.53 14.02 -7.20
N ARG A 171 -2.69 12.70 -7.26
CA ARG A 171 -3.45 11.92 -6.26
C ARG A 171 -2.60 11.61 -5.03
N PRO A 172 -3.21 11.39 -3.86
CA PRO A 172 -2.48 10.88 -2.71
C PRO A 172 -1.94 9.48 -3.00
N ILE A 173 -0.66 9.26 -2.73
CA ILE A 173 0.00 7.96 -2.92
C ILE A 173 0.22 7.33 -1.54
N THR A 174 -0.25 6.09 -1.37
CA THR A 174 0.00 5.28 -0.17
C THR A 174 0.72 4.01 -0.56
N LEU A 175 1.90 3.80 0.00
CA LEU A 175 2.66 2.56 -0.15
C LEU A 175 2.37 1.65 1.05
N VAL A 176 2.04 0.40 0.77
CA VAL A 176 1.72 -0.62 1.79
C VAL A 176 2.64 -1.82 1.57
N SER A 177 3.52 -2.08 2.52
CA SER A 177 4.45 -3.21 2.53
C SER A 177 4.17 -4.07 3.77
N GLY A 178 3.26 -5.03 3.62
CA GLY A 178 2.77 -5.84 4.72
C GLY A 178 1.72 -5.15 5.61
N PRO A 179 1.18 -5.85 6.61
CA PRO A 179 0.28 -5.28 7.61
C PRO A 179 0.98 -4.21 8.43
N SER A 180 0.19 -3.32 9.04
CA SER A 180 0.72 -2.21 9.84
C SER A 180 1.57 -2.73 11.01
N ALA A 181 2.80 -2.28 11.07
CA ALA A 181 3.72 -2.60 12.16
C ALA A 181 4.72 -1.48 12.37
N THR A 182 5.02 -1.17 13.62
CA THR A 182 6.09 -0.24 14.00
C THR A 182 7.19 -1.05 14.70
N SER A 183 8.40 -1.00 14.17
CA SER A 183 9.55 -1.73 14.72
C SER A 183 10.79 -0.87 14.94
N ASP A 184 10.72 0.42 14.64
CA ASP A 184 11.91 1.26 14.47
C ASP A 184 12.56 1.72 15.79
N ILE A 185 11.88 1.61 16.92
CA ILE A 185 12.36 2.18 18.19
C ILE A 185 12.66 1.12 19.24
N GLU A 186 11.96 -0.01 19.29
CA GLU A 186 12.03 -0.93 20.44
C GLU A 186 12.45 -2.37 20.11
N LEU A 187 12.88 -2.68 18.89
CA LEU A 187 13.15 -4.06 18.43
C LEU A 187 11.95 -5.02 18.60
N SER A 188 10.83 -4.52 19.09
CA SER A 188 9.57 -5.23 19.26
C SER A 188 8.54 -4.70 18.29
N ARG A 189 8.07 -5.57 17.39
CA ARG A 189 7.08 -5.23 16.38
C ARG A 189 5.71 -5.10 17.02
N VAL A 190 5.15 -3.89 17.06
CA VAL A 190 3.77 -3.64 17.49
C VAL A 190 2.90 -3.54 16.23
N GLU A 191 1.90 -4.40 16.13
CA GLU A 191 0.98 -4.45 14.99
C GLU A 191 -0.23 -3.54 15.21
N GLY A 192 -0.80 -2.99 14.13
CA GLY A 192 -2.04 -2.21 14.15
C GLY A 192 -1.92 -0.76 14.62
N VAL A 193 -0.72 -0.15 14.59
CA VAL A 193 -0.54 1.25 15.03
C VAL A 193 -1.00 2.25 13.97
N HIS A 194 -0.72 1.99 12.68
CA HIS A 194 -0.97 2.92 11.58
C HIS A 194 -1.73 2.28 10.41
N GLY A 195 -2.53 1.27 10.66
CA GLY A 195 -3.31 0.57 9.65
C GLY A 195 -3.68 -0.86 10.07
N PRO A 196 -4.19 -1.67 9.13
CA PRO A 196 -4.68 -3.02 9.39
C PRO A 196 -3.63 -3.93 10.03
N ARG A 197 -4.06 -4.79 10.94
CA ARG A 197 -3.23 -5.85 11.55
C ARG A 197 -3.04 -7.04 10.62
N ASP A 198 -4.02 -7.27 9.76
CA ASP A 198 -4.02 -8.34 8.76
C ASP A 198 -4.07 -7.78 7.36
N LEU A 199 -3.17 -8.25 6.49
CA LEU A 199 -3.16 -7.93 5.07
C LEU A 199 -3.23 -9.23 4.26
N VAL A 200 -4.30 -9.37 3.48
CA VAL A 200 -4.46 -10.44 2.48
C VAL A 200 -4.33 -9.82 1.10
N ILE A 201 -3.48 -10.38 0.27
CA ILE A 201 -3.31 -9.95 -1.12
C ILE A 201 -3.76 -11.10 -2.03
N LEU A 202 -4.77 -10.83 -2.86
CA LEU A 202 -5.30 -11.78 -3.84
C LEU A 202 -4.80 -11.37 -5.22
N VAL A 203 -3.88 -12.15 -5.78
CA VAL A 203 -3.35 -11.94 -7.14
C VAL A 203 -4.24 -12.68 -8.13
N VAL A 204 -4.78 -11.96 -9.12
CA VAL A 204 -5.69 -12.50 -10.14
C VAL A 204 -5.18 -12.18 -11.55
N ALA A 205 -5.41 -13.11 -12.50
CA ALA A 205 -5.02 -12.99 -13.90
C ALA A 205 -5.71 -11.82 -14.64
#